data_eb7122b76e9b8b4175bbd4293a884ed3
#
_entry.id   eb7122b76e9b8b4175bbd4293a884ed3
#
_cell.length_a   1.000
_cell.length_b   1.000
_cell.length_c   1.000
_cell.angle_alpha   90.00
_cell.angle_beta   90.00
_cell.angle_gamma   90.00
#
_symmetry.space_group_name_H-M   'P 1'
#
loop_
_entity.id
_entity.type
_entity.pdbx_description
1 polymer ?
#
loop_
_entity_poly.entity_id
_entity_poly.type
_entity_poly.pdbx_seq_one_letter_code
_entity_poly.pdbx_strand_id
1 'polypeptide(L)'
;MITAGCGSRAGDDGASAAAQDSCVDTSGDTVKVGAINSLSGGLAVSESVIRDAITLAVEQVNASGGVLGKKLELIGEDGASEPTIFAEKAQKLVQSDCVAAVFGGYTSASRKAMLPVFEDSNSLLYYGQQYEGLESSPNIFYTGATTNQQIIPSLDYLKEQGVKSLYLVGSDYVFPRTSNAIVKAYAQANGIEIKGEDYTPLGSTDFSTIVNKIRTADADAIFNVVVGDSLNAFFREYRSAGLTAEQMPVMSMCVGEEEVRSIGAPTLVNQLSSWNYYETLDTPANKTFVADFKAKYGADRVTSDPMESAYTAVHRSE
;
A
#
# COMPACT_ATOMS: atom_id res chain seq x y z
N MET A 1 -8.91 -71.91 -9.91
CA MET A 1 -8.02 -71.02 -9.09
C MET A 1 -7.48 -70.00 -10.05
N ILE A 2 -8.00 -68.76 -9.96
CA ILE A 2 -7.62 -67.63 -10.80
C ILE A 2 -7.01 -66.61 -9.85
N THR A 3 -5.72 -66.39 -9.93
CA THR A 3 -5.00 -65.35 -9.16
C THR A 3 -4.99 -64.07 -9.99
N ALA A 4 -5.71 -63.04 -9.47
CA ALA A 4 -5.66 -61.68 -10.02
C ALA A 4 -4.46 -60.94 -9.44
N GLY A 5 -3.54 -60.54 -10.30
CA GLY A 5 -2.43 -59.64 -9.94
C GLY A 5 -2.87 -58.20 -10.02
N CYS A 6 -2.86 -57.49 -8.88
CA CYS A 6 -2.96 -56.03 -8.83
C CYS A 6 -1.60 -55.41 -9.20
N GLY A 7 -1.50 -54.84 -10.38
CA GLY A 7 -0.39 -53.96 -10.78
C GLY A 7 -0.69 -52.55 -10.34
N SER A 8 0.01 -52.06 -9.30
CA SER A 8 0.06 -50.65 -8.91
C SER A 8 0.92 -49.88 -9.92
N ARG A 9 0.31 -49.05 -10.74
CA ARG A 9 0.99 -47.97 -11.46
C ARG A 9 1.14 -46.77 -10.51
N ALA A 10 2.28 -46.65 -9.92
CA ALA A 10 2.77 -45.37 -9.42
C ALA A 10 3.42 -44.69 -10.64
N GLY A 11 2.67 -43.83 -11.28
CA GLY A 11 3.21 -42.82 -12.19
C GLY A 11 3.48 -41.58 -11.35
N ASP A 12 4.72 -41.40 -10.96
CA ASP A 12 5.25 -40.17 -10.40
C ASP A 12 5.64 -39.27 -11.58
N ASP A 13 4.65 -38.62 -12.16
CA ASP A 13 4.87 -37.48 -13.06
C ASP A 13 4.87 -36.18 -12.25
N GLY A 14 5.81 -36.08 -11.31
CA GLY A 14 6.26 -34.82 -10.78
C GLY A 14 6.97 -34.07 -11.92
N ALA A 15 6.23 -33.26 -12.68
CA ALA A 15 6.83 -32.22 -13.48
C ALA A 15 7.53 -31.26 -12.49
N SER A 16 8.80 -31.52 -12.20
CA SER A 16 9.72 -30.56 -11.67
C SER A 16 9.78 -29.41 -12.69
N ALA A 17 9.03 -28.34 -12.42
CA ALA A 17 9.32 -27.08 -13.07
C ALA A 17 10.81 -26.83 -12.78
N ALA A 18 11.64 -26.85 -13.82
CA ALA A 18 13.05 -26.53 -13.69
C ALA A 18 13.10 -25.14 -13.06
N ALA A 19 13.58 -25.07 -11.82
CA ALA A 19 13.88 -23.81 -11.20
C ALA A 19 14.84 -23.11 -12.15
N GLN A 20 14.42 -21.96 -12.70
CA GLN A 20 15.37 -21.13 -13.46
C GLN A 20 16.49 -20.79 -12.49
N ASP A 21 17.74 -21.06 -12.89
CA ASP A 21 18.89 -20.71 -12.08
C ASP A 21 18.80 -19.20 -11.76
N SER A 22 18.70 -18.88 -10.48
CA SER A 22 18.66 -17.48 -10.04
C SER A 22 19.95 -16.78 -10.46
N CYS A 23 19.83 -15.62 -11.09
CA CYS A 23 20.99 -14.80 -11.45
C CYS A 23 21.58 -14.01 -10.26
N VAL A 24 20.99 -14.14 -9.07
CA VAL A 24 21.44 -13.43 -7.86
C VAL A 24 22.85 -13.88 -7.47
N ASP A 25 23.79 -12.93 -7.46
CA ASP A 25 25.15 -13.18 -7.01
C ASP A 25 25.32 -12.88 -5.53
N THR A 26 25.57 -13.90 -4.76
CA THR A 26 25.87 -13.80 -3.32
C THR A 26 27.32 -14.17 -2.99
N SER A 27 28.21 -14.28 -3.97
CA SER A 27 29.62 -14.69 -3.75
C SER A 27 30.50 -13.57 -3.19
N GLY A 28 30.16 -12.29 -3.50
CA GLY A 28 30.87 -11.11 -3.05
C GLY A 28 30.54 -10.61 -1.65
N ASP A 29 31.05 -9.44 -1.30
CA ASP A 29 30.80 -8.76 -0.01
C ASP A 29 29.52 -7.93 -0.01
N THR A 30 28.82 -7.86 -1.13
CA THR A 30 27.54 -7.14 -1.32
C THR A 30 26.50 -8.04 -1.94
N VAL A 31 25.21 -7.76 -1.59
CA VAL A 31 24.04 -8.35 -2.21
C VAL A 31 23.14 -7.22 -2.70
N LYS A 32 22.71 -7.29 -3.96
CA LYS A 32 21.81 -6.30 -4.53
C LYS A 32 20.39 -6.53 -4.05
N VAL A 33 19.71 -5.45 -3.66
CA VAL A 33 18.25 -5.42 -3.37
C VAL A 33 17.62 -4.31 -4.18
N GLY A 34 16.36 -4.51 -4.59
CA GLY A 34 15.62 -3.55 -5.39
C GLY A 34 14.68 -2.69 -4.55
N ALA A 35 14.45 -1.45 -4.98
CA ALA A 35 13.35 -0.64 -4.50
C ALA A 35 12.58 -0.07 -5.69
N ILE A 36 11.26 -0.27 -5.70
CA ILE A 36 10.39 0.21 -6.78
C ILE A 36 9.26 1.05 -6.21
N ASN A 37 9.23 2.33 -6.56
CA ASN A 37 8.26 3.31 -6.11
C ASN A 37 8.07 4.35 -7.21
N SER A 38 6.91 5.01 -7.27
CA SER A 38 6.73 6.17 -8.15
C SER A 38 7.48 7.38 -7.60
N LEU A 39 8.44 7.85 -8.35
CA LEU A 39 9.16 9.12 -8.09
C LEU A 39 8.64 10.23 -9.00
N SER A 40 7.76 9.89 -9.93
CA SER A 40 7.07 10.78 -10.85
C SER A 40 5.59 10.37 -11.01
N GLY A 41 4.76 11.29 -11.55
CA GLY A 41 3.32 11.10 -11.70
C GLY A 41 2.52 11.39 -10.43
N GLY A 42 1.22 11.13 -10.46
CA GLY A 42 0.25 11.55 -9.42
C GLY A 42 0.34 10.79 -8.10
N LEU A 43 1.18 9.75 -7.99
CA LEU A 43 1.42 9.00 -6.75
C LEU A 43 2.78 9.33 -6.11
N ALA A 44 3.60 10.19 -6.75
CA ALA A 44 4.95 10.51 -6.28
C ALA A 44 4.94 11.15 -4.89
N VAL A 45 3.91 11.92 -4.53
CA VAL A 45 3.77 12.54 -3.20
C VAL A 45 3.79 11.50 -2.08
N SER A 46 3.10 10.37 -2.28
CA SER A 46 3.01 9.28 -1.28
C SER A 46 4.18 8.31 -1.37
N GLU A 47 4.79 8.11 -2.56
CA GLU A 47 5.74 7.03 -2.77
C GLU A 47 7.22 7.44 -2.65
N SER A 48 7.57 8.69 -2.94
CA SER A 48 8.96 9.17 -2.79
C SER A 48 9.44 9.06 -1.34
N VAL A 49 8.57 9.30 -0.39
CA VAL A 49 8.86 9.21 1.04
C VAL A 49 9.00 7.77 1.53
N ILE A 50 8.30 6.82 0.88
CA ILE A 50 8.48 5.38 1.12
C ILE A 50 9.87 4.94 0.65
N ARG A 51 10.32 5.41 -0.51
CA ARG A 51 11.70 5.17 -0.99
C ARG A 51 12.74 5.69 0.00
N ASP A 52 12.51 6.86 0.59
CA ASP A 52 13.39 7.42 1.63
C ASP A 52 13.46 6.47 2.85
N ALA A 53 12.32 5.93 3.30
CA ALA A 53 12.26 5.00 4.43
C ALA A 53 12.99 3.67 4.12
N ILE A 54 12.82 3.11 2.92
CA ILE A 54 13.58 1.92 2.47
C ILE A 54 15.07 2.21 2.46
N THR A 55 15.49 3.38 1.94
CA THR A 55 16.88 3.78 1.89
C THR A 55 17.49 3.90 3.28
N LEU A 56 16.76 4.52 4.22
CA LEU A 56 17.19 4.63 5.62
C LEU A 56 17.40 3.24 6.24
N ALA A 57 16.44 2.33 6.06
CA ALA A 57 16.53 0.96 6.59
C ALA A 57 17.75 0.20 6.03
N VAL A 58 17.96 0.24 4.73
CA VAL A 58 19.15 -0.41 4.09
C VAL A 58 20.45 0.15 4.65
N GLU A 59 20.54 1.46 4.86
CA GLU A 59 21.74 2.06 5.46
C GLU A 59 21.96 1.61 6.90
N GLN A 60 20.89 1.50 7.70
CA GLN A 60 20.98 1.02 9.08
C GLN A 60 21.37 -0.46 9.17
N VAL A 61 20.80 -1.31 8.30
CA VAL A 61 21.24 -2.72 8.15
C VAL A 61 22.73 -2.76 7.81
N ASN A 62 23.14 -1.95 6.86
CA ASN A 62 24.56 -1.86 6.48
C ASN A 62 25.46 -1.35 7.61
N ALA A 63 25.01 -0.38 8.38
CA ALA A 63 25.77 0.12 9.54
C ALA A 63 25.89 -0.95 10.64
N SER A 64 24.90 -1.82 10.78
CA SER A 64 24.88 -2.92 11.76
C SER A 64 25.69 -4.16 11.33
N GLY A 65 26.31 -4.14 10.15
CA GLY A 65 27.13 -5.25 9.66
C GLY A 65 26.62 -5.91 8.38
N GLY A 66 25.41 -5.53 7.92
CA GLY A 66 24.76 -6.11 6.75
C GLY A 66 24.06 -7.44 7.08
N VAL A 67 23.60 -8.13 6.06
CA VAL A 67 22.91 -9.43 6.16
C VAL A 67 23.93 -10.54 5.96
N LEU A 68 24.06 -11.44 6.94
CA LEU A 68 25.06 -12.51 6.92
C LEU A 68 26.51 -12.01 6.64
N GLY A 69 26.83 -10.79 7.14
CA GLY A 69 28.12 -10.14 6.95
C GLY A 69 28.31 -9.46 5.59
N LYS A 70 27.29 -9.42 4.73
CA LYS A 70 27.32 -8.77 3.43
C LYS A 70 26.55 -7.46 3.45
N LYS A 71 27.07 -6.45 2.77
CA LYS A 71 26.36 -5.17 2.61
C LYS A 71 25.24 -5.29 1.58
N LEU A 72 24.16 -4.53 1.77
CA LEU A 72 23.10 -4.40 0.79
C LEU A 72 23.42 -3.23 -0.17
N GLU A 73 23.33 -3.49 -1.47
CA GLU A 73 23.39 -2.47 -2.52
C GLU A 73 21.97 -2.21 -3.02
N LEU A 74 21.44 -1.02 -2.78
CA LEU A 74 20.07 -0.66 -3.16
C LEU A 74 20.01 -0.16 -4.60
N ILE A 75 19.30 -0.90 -5.46
CA ILE A 75 19.01 -0.51 -6.85
C ILE A 75 17.59 0.07 -6.89
N GLY A 76 17.46 1.34 -7.27
CA GLY A 76 16.16 2.03 -7.29
C GLY A 76 15.59 2.16 -8.70
N GLU A 77 14.29 1.90 -8.84
CA GLU A 77 13.53 2.12 -10.08
C GLU A 77 12.31 3.01 -9.84
N ASP A 78 11.94 3.79 -10.85
CA ASP A 78 10.74 4.66 -10.86
C ASP A 78 9.60 3.94 -11.58
N GLY A 79 8.50 3.69 -10.87
CA GLY A 79 7.27 3.10 -11.40
C GLY A 79 6.37 4.10 -12.13
N ALA A 80 6.70 5.40 -12.09
CA ALA A 80 6.06 6.50 -12.80
C ALA A 80 4.51 6.55 -12.62
N SER A 81 3.98 6.05 -11.51
CA SER A 81 2.54 5.95 -11.21
C SER A 81 1.74 5.05 -12.17
N GLU A 82 2.41 4.21 -12.97
CA GLU A 82 1.79 3.40 -14.02
C GLU A 82 2.05 1.90 -13.78
N PRO A 83 1.00 1.05 -13.61
CA PRO A 83 1.14 -0.37 -13.34
C PRO A 83 2.00 -1.14 -14.34
N THR A 84 1.92 -0.78 -15.64
CA THR A 84 2.74 -1.41 -16.69
C THR A 84 4.22 -1.10 -16.54
N ILE A 85 4.55 0.14 -16.16
CA ILE A 85 5.93 0.56 -15.88
C ILE A 85 6.46 -0.17 -14.64
N PHE A 86 5.64 -0.33 -13.60
CA PHE A 86 6.03 -1.15 -12.44
C PHE A 86 6.39 -2.58 -12.85
N ALA A 87 5.61 -3.24 -13.71
CA ALA A 87 5.92 -4.59 -14.21
C ALA A 87 7.24 -4.63 -15.00
N GLU A 88 7.47 -3.67 -15.92
CA GLU A 88 8.71 -3.57 -16.68
C GLU A 88 9.93 -3.35 -15.77
N LYS A 89 9.80 -2.47 -14.78
CA LYS A 89 10.88 -2.17 -13.84
C LYS A 89 11.14 -3.32 -12.86
N ALA A 90 10.09 -4.03 -12.42
CA ALA A 90 10.25 -5.25 -11.64
C ALA A 90 11.01 -6.33 -12.44
N GLN A 91 10.66 -6.52 -13.71
CA GLN A 91 11.36 -7.45 -14.59
C GLN A 91 12.84 -7.07 -14.75
N LYS A 92 13.15 -5.77 -14.93
CA LYS A 92 14.53 -5.29 -14.98
C LYS A 92 15.29 -5.59 -13.70
N LEU A 93 14.74 -5.26 -12.53
CA LEU A 93 15.37 -5.51 -11.23
C LEU A 93 15.68 -7.00 -11.03
N VAL A 94 14.71 -7.88 -11.34
CA VAL A 94 14.83 -9.32 -11.10
C VAL A 94 15.73 -10.00 -12.13
N GLN A 95 15.58 -9.68 -13.44
CA GLN A 95 16.21 -10.45 -14.52
C GLN A 95 17.50 -9.83 -15.06
N SER A 96 17.66 -8.50 -14.93
CA SER A 96 18.84 -7.80 -15.44
C SER A 96 19.79 -7.34 -14.33
N ASP A 97 19.22 -6.72 -13.28
CA ASP A 97 20.03 -6.27 -12.14
C ASP A 97 20.29 -7.40 -11.14
N CYS A 98 19.53 -8.50 -11.21
CA CYS A 98 19.67 -9.71 -10.41
C CYS A 98 19.61 -9.43 -8.90
N VAL A 99 18.60 -8.66 -8.47
CA VAL A 99 18.39 -8.35 -7.06
C VAL A 99 17.81 -9.54 -6.29
N ALA A 100 18.21 -9.73 -5.04
CA ALA A 100 17.78 -10.83 -4.20
C ALA A 100 16.33 -10.66 -3.71
N ALA A 101 15.87 -9.43 -3.52
CA ALA A 101 14.52 -9.09 -3.15
C ALA A 101 14.19 -7.67 -3.63
N VAL A 102 12.88 -7.35 -3.75
CA VAL A 102 12.39 -6.03 -4.12
C VAL A 102 11.47 -5.51 -3.02
N PHE A 103 11.60 -4.22 -2.67
CA PHE A 103 10.75 -3.51 -1.72
C PHE A 103 9.93 -2.43 -2.42
N GLY A 104 8.64 -2.31 -2.08
CA GLY A 104 7.77 -1.27 -2.64
C GLY A 104 6.58 -1.81 -3.42
N GLY A 105 6.20 -1.10 -4.49
CA GLY A 105 5.13 -1.57 -5.39
C GLY A 105 3.74 -1.01 -5.07
N TYR A 106 3.62 0.25 -4.73
CA TYR A 106 2.36 0.99 -4.66
C TYR A 106 1.78 1.14 -6.08
N THR A 107 0.58 0.79 -6.38
CA THR A 107 -0.63 0.41 -5.66
C THR A 107 -0.95 -1.09 -5.80
N SER A 108 -2.16 -1.52 -5.34
CA SER A 108 -2.65 -2.88 -5.64
C SER A 108 -2.71 -3.19 -7.14
N ALA A 109 -2.97 -2.20 -8.00
CA ALA A 109 -2.91 -2.39 -9.45
C ALA A 109 -1.48 -2.69 -9.92
N SER A 110 -0.49 -1.95 -9.41
CA SER A 110 0.93 -2.17 -9.71
C SER A 110 1.41 -3.52 -9.16
N ARG A 111 1.03 -3.87 -7.90
CA ARG A 111 1.34 -5.19 -7.33
C ARG A 111 0.82 -6.32 -8.21
N LYS A 112 -0.45 -6.25 -8.66
CA LYS A 112 -1.04 -7.27 -9.54
C LYS A 112 -0.36 -7.34 -10.91
N ALA A 113 0.11 -6.23 -11.44
CA ALA A 113 0.89 -6.21 -12.68
C ALA A 113 2.28 -6.83 -12.50
N MET A 114 2.91 -6.66 -11.33
CA MET A 114 4.22 -7.23 -11.00
C MET A 114 4.14 -8.71 -10.57
N LEU A 115 2.99 -9.19 -10.05
CA LEU A 115 2.85 -10.53 -9.49
C LEU A 115 3.41 -11.63 -10.41
N PRO A 116 3.05 -11.70 -11.73
CA PRO A 116 3.60 -12.73 -12.62
C PRO A 116 5.13 -12.67 -12.72
N VAL A 117 5.73 -11.48 -12.69
CA VAL A 117 7.19 -11.32 -12.77
C VAL A 117 7.88 -12.02 -11.60
N PHE A 118 7.36 -11.84 -10.38
CA PHE A 118 7.94 -12.45 -9.19
C PHE A 118 7.69 -13.96 -9.12
N GLU A 119 6.50 -14.41 -9.51
CA GLU A 119 6.18 -15.84 -9.53
C GLU A 119 6.98 -16.60 -10.60
N ASP A 120 7.03 -16.10 -11.83
CA ASP A 120 7.76 -16.72 -12.94
C ASP A 120 9.28 -16.76 -12.70
N SER A 121 9.83 -15.77 -11.99
CA SER A 121 11.25 -15.67 -11.68
C SER A 121 11.60 -16.27 -10.31
N ASN A 122 10.64 -16.79 -9.56
CA ASN A 122 10.79 -17.25 -8.17
C ASN A 122 11.57 -16.23 -7.30
N SER A 123 11.25 -14.94 -7.47
CA SER A 123 11.87 -13.82 -6.78
C SER A 123 10.92 -13.27 -5.70
N LEU A 124 11.42 -12.42 -4.80
CA LEU A 124 10.66 -11.95 -3.66
C LEU A 124 10.30 -10.47 -3.77
N LEU A 125 9.03 -10.16 -3.52
CA LEU A 125 8.51 -8.80 -3.32
C LEU A 125 8.09 -8.60 -1.87
N TYR A 126 8.57 -7.56 -1.21
CA TYR A 126 8.08 -7.06 0.06
C TYR A 126 7.15 -5.88 -0.18
N TYR A 127 5.84 -6.13 -0.07
CA TYR A 127 4.79 -5.16 -0.34
C TYR A 127 4.32 -4.52 0.96
N GLY A 128 4.77 -3.29 1.23
CA GLY A 128 4.53 -2.55 2.48
C GLY A 128 3.27 -1.69 2.48
N GLN A 129 2.39 -1.83 1.50
CA GLN A 129 1.21 -0.99 1.37
C GLN A 129 -0.05 -1.73 1.81
N GLN A 130 -1.04 -0.99 2.36
CA GLN A 130 -2.37 -1.56 2.60
C GLN A 130 -2.98 -2.08 1.30
N TYR A 131 -3.77 -3.13 1.40
CA TYR A 131 -4.38 -3.76 0.24
C TYR A 131 -5.72 -4.44 0.57
N GLU A 132 -6.46 -4.81 -0.47
CA GLU A 132 -7.78 -5.42 -0.35
C GLU A 132 -7.81 -6.80 0.31
N GLY A 133 -6.66 -7.44 0.52
CA GLY A 133 -6.60 -8.85 0.88
C GLY A 133 -6.99 -9.75 -0.30
N LEU A 134 -7.48 -10.97 -0.01
CA LEU A 134 -8.00 -11.93 -1.00
C LEU A 134 -6.96 -12.36 -2.07
N GLU A 135 -5.69 -12.23 -1.75
CA GLU A 135 -4.56 -12.62 -2.58
C GLU A 135 -3.50 -13.26 -1.68
N SER A 136 -2.90 -14.33 -2.16
CA SER A 136 -1.70 -14.90 -1.55
C SER A 136 -0.76 -15.39 -2.65
N SER A 137 0.53 -15.14 -2.48
CA SER A 137 1.58 -15.62 -3.34
C SER A 137 2.76 -16.07 -2.49
N PRO A 138 3.44 -17.15 -2.82
CA PRO A 138 4.67 -17.56 -2.13
C PRO A 138 5.81 -16.57 -2.38
N ASN A 139 5.66 -15.68 -3.36
CA ASN A 139 6.67 -14.72 -3.79
C ASN A 139 6.41 -13.28 -3.28
N ILE A 140 5.31 -13.04 -2.56
CA ILE A 140 4.99 -11.71 -2.03
C ILE A 140 4.80 -11.77 -0.51
N PHE A 141 5.60 -10.99 0.21
CA PHE A 141 5.41 -10.72 1.62
C PHE A 141 4.56 -9.46 1.78
N TYR A 142 3.31 -9.64 2.24
CA TYR A 142 2.36 -8.57 2.47
C TYR A 142 2.56 -8.03 3.88
N THR A 143 3.25 -6.90 4.02
CA THR A 143 3.54 -6.29 5.32
C THR A 143 2.60 -5.14 5.66
N GLY A 144 1.85 -4.61 4.67
CA GLY A 144 0.82 -3.60 4.87
C GLY A 144 -0.50 -4.17 5.39
N ALA A 145 -1.37 -3.28 5.85
CA ALA A 145 -2.67 -3.62 6.43
C ALA A 145 -3.62 -4.27 5.43
N THR A 146 -4.39 -5.25 5.91
CA THR A 146 -5.56 -5.80 5.22
C THR A 146 -6.84 -5.09 5.66
N THR A 147 -7.93 -5.34 4.96
CA THR A 147 -9.21 -4.67 5.18
C THR A 147 -9.81 -4.90 6.58
N ASN A 148 -9.55 -6.05 7.19
CA ASN A 148 -9.95 -6.34 8.57
C ASN A 148 -9.11 -5.61 9.62
N GLN A 149 -7.96 -5.06 9.24
CA GLN A 149 -7.07 -4.28 10.11
C GLN A 149 -7.26 -2.77 9.96
N GLN A 150 -7.89 -2.31 8.89
CA GLN A 150 -8.08 -0.89 8.58
C GLN A 150 -9.55 -0.53 8.34
N ILE A 151 -10.20 -1.16 7.36
CA ILE A 151 -11.57 -0.79 6.94
C ILE A 151 -12.61 -1.20 7.99
N ILE A 152 -12.57 -2.44 8.46
CA ILE A 152 -13.57 -2.91 9.43
C ILE A 152 -13.50 -2.10 10.74
N PRO A 153 -12.33 -1.87 11.36
CA PRO A 153 -12.26 -1.02 12.56
C PRO A 153 -12.76 0.41 12.33
N SER A 154 -12.51 0.99 11.14
CA SER A 154 -13.02 2.33 10.82
C SER A 154 -14.55 2.38 10.74
N LEU A 155 -15.16 1.33 10.22
CA LEU A 155 -16.63 1.21 10.14
C LEU A 155 -17.25 0.95 11.52
N ASP A 156 -16.61 0.13 12.36
CA ASP A 156 -17.02 -0.06 13.75
C ASP A 156 -17.00 1.28 14.51
N TYR A 157 -15.93 2.05 14.35
CA TYR A 157 -15.84 3.39 14.94
C TYR A 157 -16.95 4.33 14.45
N LEU A 158 -17.18 4.42 13.13
CA LEU A 158 -18.26 5.26 12.58
C LEU A 158 -19.64 4.86 13.13
N LYS A 159 -19.90 3.55 13.22
CA LYS A 159 -21.12 3.01 13.80
C LYS A 159 -21.27 3.40 15.28
N GLU A 160 -20.21 3.31 16.08
CA GLU A 160 -20.16 3.72 17.49
C GLU A 160 -20.42 5.23 17.64
N GLN A 161 -19.99 6.05 16.67
CA GLN A 161 -20.30 7.48 16.62
C GLN A 161 -21.73 7.78 16.15
N GLY A 162 -22.53 6.74 15.87
CA GLY A 162 -23.95 6.89 15.50
C GLY A 162 -24.21 7.13 14.02
N VAL A 163 -23.20 6.95 13.15
CA VAL A 163 -23.35 7.03 11.69
C VAL A 163 -24.30 5.94 11.19
N LYS A 164 -25.33 6.34 10.44
CA LYS A 164 -26.36 5.46 9.88
C LYS A 164 -26.38 5.45 8.37
N SER A 165 -25.66 6.36 7.74
CA SER A 165 -25.58 6.44 6.28
C SER A 165 -24.19 6.89 5.81
N LEU A 166 -23.73 6.35 4.67
CA LEU A 166 -22.43 6.63 4.08
C LEU A 166 -22.56 7.01 2.61
N TYR A 167 -21.71 7.93 2.18
CA TYR A 167 -21.39 8.13 0.77
C TYR A 167 -19.99 7.60 0.49
N LEU A 168 -19.85 6.75 -0.53
CA LEU A 168 -18.58 6.11 -0.86
C LEU A 168 -17.92 6.84 -2.03
N VAL A 169 -16.64 7.17 -1.89
CA VAL A 169 -15.84 7.76 -2.98
C VAL A 169 -14.48 7.10 -3.05
N GLY A 170 -13.98 6.84 -4.26
CA GLY A 170 -12.68 6.21 -4.45
C GLY A 170 -12.04 6.50 -5.80
N SER A 171 -10.76 6.23 -5.88
CA SER A 171 -10.09 6.14 -7.17
C SER A 171 -10.50 4.88 -7.92
N ASP A 172 -10.51 4.93 -9.24
CA ASP A 172 -11.04 3.84 -10.07
C ASP A 172 -10.00 2.75 -10.37
N TYR A 173 -9.74 1.90 -9.36
CA TYR A 173 -8.92 0.69 -9.50
C TYR A 173 -9.31 -0.36 -8.46
N VAL A 174 -8.61 -1.50 -8.44
CA VAL A 174 -9.01 -2.70 -7.69
C VAL A 174 -9.17 -2.44 -6.17
N PHE A 175 -8.25 -1.72 -5.51
CA PHE A 175 -8.31 -1.52 -4.06
C PHE A 175 -9.54 -0.72 -3.62
N PRO A 176 -9.85 0.50 -4.15
CA PRO A 176 -11.05 1.23 -3.76
C PRO A 176 -12.35 0.49 -4.10
N ARG A 177 -12.42 -0.16 -5.26
CA ARG A 177 -13.61 -0.92 -5.65
C ARG A 177 -13.88 -2.11 -4.73
N THR A 178 -12.84 -2.86 -4.37
CA THR A 178 -12.97 -3.97 -3.42
C THR A 178 -13.25 -3.48 -2.01
N SER A 179 -12.60 -2.40 -1.57
CA SER A 179 -12.86 -1.74 -0.29
C SER A 179 -14.33 -1.33 -0.17
N ASN A 180 -14.87 -0.63 -1.17
CA ASN A 180 -16.27 -0.21 -1.17
C ASN A 180 -17.23 -1.41 -1.25
N ALA A 181 -16.88 -2.51 -1.90
CA ALA A 181 -17.68 -3.73 -1.86
C ALA A 181 -17.74 -4.32 -0.43
N ILE A 182 -16.63 -4.29 0.30
CA ILE A 182 -16.57 -4.72 1.71
C ILE A 182 -17.38 -3.77 2.60
N VAL A 183 -17.25 -2.46 2.39
CA VAL A 183 -18.05 -1.45 3.10
C VAL A 183 -19.56 -1.69 2.89
N LYS A 184 -19.99 -1.96 1.65
CA LYS A 184 -21.40 -2.26 1.34
C LYS A 184 -21.87 -3.53 2.04
N ALA A 185 -21.07 -4.60 2.06
CA ALA A 185 -21.40 -5.83 2.78
C ALA A 185 -21.52 -5.60 4.30
N TYR A 186 -20.58 -4.86 4.88
CA TYR A 186 -20.62 -4.46 6.28
C TYR A 186 -21.86 -3.59 6.59
N ALA A 187 -22.12 -2.59 5.76
CA ALA A 187 -23.26 -1.68 5.90
C ALA A 187 -24.60 -2.43 5.88
N GLN A 188 -24.77 -3.36 4.94
CA GLN A 188 -25.94 -4.22 4.87
C GLN A 188 -26.14 -5.06 6.15
N ALA A 189 -25.06 -5.63 6.68
CA ALA A 189 -25.13 -6.45 7.91
C ALA A 189 -25.41 -5.62 9.17
N ASN A 190 -25.09 -4.33 9.16
CA ASN A 190 -25.18 -3.45 10.33
C ASN A 190 -26.27 -2.37 10.21
N GLY A 191 -27.11 -2.40 9.17
CA GLY A 191 -28.22 -1.44 9.01
C GLY A 191 -27.75 -0.02 8.69
N ILE A 192 -26.60 0.12 8.03
CA ILE A 192 -26.08 1.41 7.53
C ILE A 192 -26.52 1.57 6.07
N GLU A 193 -27.08 2.72 5.73
CA GLU A 193 -27.55 3.03 4.37
C GLU A 193 -26.37 3.54 3.51
N ILE A 194 -26.25 3.06 2.27
CA ILE A 194 -25.32 3.63 1.28
C ILE A 194 -26.10 4.62 0.42
N LYS A 195 -25.85 5.91 0.60
CA LYS A 195 -26.50 7.01 -0.11
C LYS A 195 -25.99 7.23 -1.53
N GLY A 196 -24.78 6.79 -1.82
CA GLY A 196 -24.16 6.87 -3.14
C GLY A 196 -22.77 6.30 -3.19
N GLU A 197 -22.29 6.09 -4.40
CA GLU A 197 -20.97 5.54 -4.66
C GLU A 197 -20.44 6.11 -5.99
N ASP A 198 -19.30 6.78 -5.96
CA ASP A 198 -18.65 7.33 -7.15
C ASP A 198 -17.15 7.00 -7.17
N TYR A 199 -16.63 6.91 -8.37
CA TYR A 199 -15.21 6.67 -8.64
C TYR A 199 -14.66 7.71 -9.62
N THR A 200 -13.36 7.99 -9.49
CA THR A 200 -12.63 8.89 -10.37
C THR A 200 -11.34 8.25 -10.84
N PRO A 201 -10.88 8.48 -12.07
CA PRO A 201 -9.57 8.00 -12.51
C PRO A 201 -8.44 8.43 -11.57
N LEU A 202 -7.37 7.63 -11.50
CA LEU A 202 -6.15 8.02 -10.79
C LEU A 202 -5.62 9.35 -11.35
N GLY A 203 -5.15 10.24 -10.48
CA GLY A 203 -4.65 11.56 -10.87
C GLY A 203 -5.73 12.59 -11.24
N SER A 204 -7.02 12.28 -11.04
CA SER A 204 -8.12 13.21 -11.28
C SER A 204 -8.00 14.45 -10.40
N THR A 205 -8.23 15.63 -11.00
CA THR A 205 -8.19 16.93 -10.32
C THR A 205 -9.55 17.64 -10.27
N ASP A 206 -10.60 17.04 -10.85
CA ASP A 206 -11.97 17.56 -10.82
C ASP A 206 -12.89 16.63 -10.02
N PHE A 207 -13.39 17.13 -8.90
CA PHE A 207 -14.33 16.47 -8.02
C PHE A 207 -15.66 17.22 -7.91
N SER A 208 -15.86 18.28 -8.69
CA SER A 208 -17.03 19.15 -8.57
C SER A 208 -18.36 18.40 -8.70
N THR A 209 -18.48 17.50 -9.66
CA THR A 209 -19.67 16.67 -9.85
C THR A 209 -19.89 15.71 -8.67
N ILE A 210 -18.85 15.03 -8.22
CA ILE A 210 -18.92 14.06 -7.11
C ILE A 210 -19.28 14.78 -5.81
N VAL A 211 -18.60 15.89 -5.51
CA VAL A 211 -18.85 16.68 -4.29
C VAL A 211 -20.28 17.26 -4.28
N ASN A 212 -20.82 17.69 -5.44
CA ASN A 212 -22.21 18.12 -5.54
C ASN A 212 -23.20 16.97 -5.27
N LYS A 213 -22.94 15.77 -5.74
CA LYS A 213 -23.74 14.58 -5.39
C LYS A 213 -23.67 14.28 -3.90
N ILE A 214 -22.46 14.26 -3.31
CA ILE A 214 -22.23 14.08 -1.88
C ILE A 214 -23.08 15.07 -1.08
N ARG A 215 -22.99 16.36 -1.39
CA ARG A 215 -23.71 17.42 -0.69
C ARG A 215 -25.23 17.22 -0.71
N THR A 216 -25.78 16.65 -1.80
CA THR A 216 -27.24 16.43 -1.95
C THR A 216 -27.70 15.07 -1.46
N ALA A 217 -26.79 14.14 -1.19
CA ALA A 217 -27.11 12.79 -0.75
C ALA A 217 -27.56 12.68 0.70
N ASP A 218 -27.28 13.70 1.51
CA ASP A 218 -27.66 13.75 2.94
C ASP A 218 -27.17 12.51 3.71
N ALA A 219 -25.89 12.18 3.53
CA ALA A 219 -25.23 11.10 4.24
C ALA A 219 -24.61 11.61 5.55
N ASP A 220 -24.55 10.77 6.57
CA ASP A 220 -23.94 11.13 7.86
C ASP A 220 -22.42 11.24 7.78
N ALA A 221 -21.77 10.49 6.88
CA ALA A 221 -20.31 10.55 6.68
C ALA A 221 -19.92 10.12 5.25
N ILE A 222 -18.70 10.49 4.86
CA ILE A 222 -18.06 10.06 3.61
C ILE A 222 -17.03 9.00 3.95
N PHE A 223 -17.08 7.86 3.26
CA PHE A 223 -16.00 6.88 3.27
C PHE A 223 -15.13 7.08 2.03
N ASN A 224 -13.88 7.47 2.25
CA ASN A 224 -12.99 7.96 1.20
C ASN A 224 -11.80 7.02 0.96
N VAL A 225 -11.67 6.51 -0.27
CA VAL A 225 -10.56 5.68 -0.75
C VAL A 225 -9.92 6.31 -2.01
N VAL A 226 -9.92 7.63 -2.09
CA VAL A 226 -9.15 8.39 -3.10
C VAL A 226 -7.68 8.39 -2.69
N VAL A 227 -6.75 8.36 -3.67
CA VAL A 227 -5.31 8.27 -3.43
C VAL A 227 -4.51 9.35 -4.16
N GLY A 228 -3.30 9.61 -3.68
CA GLY A 228 -2.32 10.49 -4.32
C GLY A 228 -2.78 11.94 -4.43
N ASP A 229 -2.32 12.63 -5.47
CA ASP A 229 -2.62 14.06 -5.69
C ASP A 229 -4.12 14.36 -5.83
N SER A 230 -4.94 13.37 -6.18
CA SER A 230 -6.40 13.49 -6.23
C SER A 230 -7.01 13.84 -4.87
N LEU A 231 -6.37 13.49 -3.75
CA LEU A 231 -6.82 13.86 -2.41
C LEU A 231 -6.82 15.39 -2.19
N ASN A 232 -5.78 16.08 -2.69
CA ASN A 232 -5.72 17.55 -2.64
C ASN A 232 -6.91 18.19 -3.36
N ALA A 233 -7.25 17.66 -4.54
CA ALA A 233 -8.40 18.14 -5.33
C ALA A 233 -9.72 17.84 -4.65
N PHE A 234 -9.90 16.62 -4.11
CA PHE A 234 -11.11 16.22 -3.39
C PHE A 234 -11.37 17.13 -2.18
N PHE A 235 -10.40 17.31 -1.30
CA PHE A 235 -10.59 18.11 -0.09
C PHE A 235 -10.75 19.60 -0.40
N ARG A 236 -10.11 20.11 -1.44
CA ARG A 236 -10.33 21.48 -1.92
C ARG A 236 -11.79 21.68 -2.37
N GLU A 237 -12.32 20.78 -3.20
CA GLU A 237 -13.72 20.85 -3.65
C GLU A 237 -14.71 20.62 -2.49
N TYR A 238 -14.44 19.68 -1.58
CA TYR A 238 -15.23 19.46 -0.36
C TYR A 238 -15.37 20.76 0.44
N ARG A 239 -14.27 21.47 0.68
CA ARG A 239 -14.28 22.76 1.39
C ARG A 239 -14.96 23.88 0.59
N SER A 240 -14.72 23.93 -0.71
CA SER A 240 -15.33 24.94 -1.60
C SER A 240 -16.86 24.78 -1.69
N ALA A 241 -17.37 23.57 -1.54
CA ALA A 241 -18.80 23.29 -1.46
C ALA A 241 -19.42 23.66 -0.11
N GLY A 242 -18.64 24.17 0.84
CA GLY A 242 -19.08 24.55 2.19
C GLY A 242 -19.26 23.37 3.14
N LEU A 243 -18.78 22.17 2.79
CA LEU A 243 -18.84 21.00 3.66
C LEU A 243 -17.80 21.11 4.79
N THR A 244 -18.19 20.63 5.98
CA THR A 244 -17.33 20.61 7.16
C THR A 244 -17.37 19.24 7.83
N ALA A 245 -16.37 18.94 8.65
CA ALA A 245 -16.31 17.67 9.39
C ALA A 245 -17.45 17.53 10.40
N GLU A 246 -17.99 18.63 10.92
CA GLU A 246 -19.13 18.62 11.84
C GLU A 246 -20.43 18.24 11.14
N GLN A 247 -20.56 18.54 9.85
CA GLN A 247 -21.75 18.26 9.05
C GLN A 247 -21.69 16.88 8.39
N MET A 248 -20.52 16.55 7.83
CA MET A 248 -20.32 15.32 7.06
C MET A 248 -18.83 14.91 7.10
N PRO A 249 -18.36 14.31 8.20
CA PRO A 249 -16.96 13.92 8.34
C PRO A 249 -16.52 12.95 7.23
N VAL A 250 -15.26 13.07 6.84
CA VAL A 250 -14.63 12.16 5.90
C VAL A 250 -13.77 11.16 6.68
N MET A 251 -14.08 9.89 6.58
CA MET A 251 -13.24 8.79 7.03
C MET A 251 -12.37 8.34 5.86
N SER A 252 -11.07 8.62 5.93
CA SER A 252 -10.13 8.36 4.83
C SER A 252 -9.25 7.14 5.10
N MET A 253 -9.10 6.29 4.08
CA MET A 253 -8.22 5.11 4.12
C MET A 253 -6.81 5.40 3.58
N CYS A 254 -6.60 6.58 3.00
CA CYS A 254 -5.36 6.94 2.30
C CYS A 254 -4.85 8.35 2.68
N VAL A 255 -5.30 8.91 3.79
CA VAL A 255 -4.76 10.17 4.35
C VAL A 255 -3.94 9.83 5.59
N GLY A 256 -2.62 9.85 5.44
CA GLY A 256 -1.65 9.79 6.52
C GLY A 256 -0.97 11.13 6.74
N GLU A 257 0.11 11.15 7.48
CA GLU A 257 0.83 12.38 7.86
C GLU A 257 1.38 13.14 6.64
N GLU A 258 1.85 12.43 5.61
CA GLU A 258 2.37 13.07 4.39
C GLU A 258 1.26 13.73 3.58
N GLU A 259 0.09 13.09 3.47
CA GLU A 259 -1.08 13.69 2.83
C GLU A 259 -1.60 14.88 3.63
N VAL A 260 -1.59 14.82 4.97
CA VAL A 260 -1.92 15.98 5.83
C VAL A 260 -0.97 17.15 5.55
N ARG A 261 0.33 16.88 5.38
CA ARG A 261 1.33 17.89 5.04
C ARG A 261 1.09 18.48 3.65
N SER A 262 0.70 17.67 2.67
CA SER A 262 0.40 18.10 1.30
C SER A 262 -0.90 18.89 1.18
N ILE A 263 -1.99 18.40 1.80
CA ILE A 263 -3.33 19.01 1.75
C ILE A 263 -3.40 20.28 2.61
N GLY A 264 -2.65 20.28 3.71
CA GLY A 264 -2.65 21.33 4.73
C GLY A 264 -3.59 21.01 5.91
N ALA A 265 -3.02 20.97 7.11
CA ALA A 265 -3.72 20.62 8.34
C ALA A 265 -5.03 21.41 8.59
N PRO A 266 -5.14 22.73 8.29
CA PRO A 266 -6.39 23.48 8.48
C PRO A 266 -7.57 22.93 7.65
N THR A 267 -7.30 22.27 6.53
CA THR A 267 -8.33 21.66 5.67
C THR A 267 -8.90 20.38 6.29
N LEU A 268 -8.07 19.70 7.08
CA LEU A 268 -8.35 18.35 7.60
C LEU A 268 -8.75 18.33 9.09
N VAL A 269 -8.94 19.49 9.71
CA VAL A 269 -9.37 19.56 11.12
C VAL A 269 -10.66 18.77 11.32
N ASN A 270 -10.67 17.88 12.32
CA ASN A 270 -11.77 16.97 12.66
C ASN A 270 -12.15 15.93 11.58
N GLN A 271 -11.37 15.81 10.51
CA GLN A 271 -11.51 14.68 9.60
C GLN A 271 -10.87 13.42 10.21
N LEU A 272 -11.28 12.26 9.73
CA LEU A 272 -10.90 10.97 10.29
C LEU A 272 -10.01 10.20 9.32
N SER A 273 -9.06 9.45 9.86
CA SER A 273 -8.30 8.47 9.09
C SER A 273 -8.11 7.18 9.88
N SER A 274 -7.87 6.08 9.19
CA SER A 274 -7.63 4.79 9.81
C SER A 274 -6.37 4.15 9.25
N TRP A 275 -5.40 3.92 10.13
CA TRP A 275 -4.10 3.32 9.83
C TRP A 275 -3.64 2.40 10.98
N ASN A 276 -2.67 1.53 10.72
CA ASN A 276 -2.07 0.68 11.74
C ASN A 276 -0.93 1.38 12.48
N TYR A 277 -0.39 2.43 11.89
CA TYR A 277 0.68 3.24 12.43
C TYR A 277 0.36 4.73 12.29
N TYR A 278 0.81 5.51 13.28
CA TYR A 278 0.88 6.97 13.24
C TYR A 278 2.21 7.43 13.83
N GLU A 279 2.78 8.51 13.31
CA GLU A 279 4.04 9.11 13.82
C GLU A 279 4.01 9.37 15.33
N THR A 280 2.84 9.63 15.88
CA THR A 280 2.64 9.95 17.29
C THR A 280 2.63 8.76 18.24
N LEU A 281 2.83 7.53 17.76
CA LEU A 281 2.88 6.34 18.60
C LEU A 281 4.01 6.45 19.64
N ASP A 282 3.65 6.29 20.93
CA ASP A 282 4.58 6.42 22.05
C ASP A 282 5.27 5.08 22.39
N THR A 283 6.09 4.60 21.43
CA THR A 283 6.94 3.41 21.62
C THR A 283 8.41 3.78 21.42
N PRO A 284 9.36 3.11 22.12
CA PRO A 284 10.79 3.35 21.90
C PRO A 284 11.23 3.15 20.45
N ALA A 285 10.73 2.11 19.78
CA ALA A 285 11.07 1.82 18.39
C ALA A 285 10.62 2.95 17.46
N ASN A 286 9.37 3.44 17.63
CA ASN A 286 8.87 4.55 16.82
C ASN A 286 9.66 5.83 17.05
N LYS A 287 9.97 6.16 18.29
CA LYS A 287 10.80 7.36 18.61
C LYS A 287 12.15 7.31 17.90
N THR A 288 12.79 6.14 17.85
CA THR A 288 14.05 5.96 17.12
C THR A 288 13.85 6.14 15.63
N PHE A 289 12.87 5.44 15.03
CA PHE A 289 12.59 5.55 13.59
C PHE A 289 12.31 7.00 13.17
N VAL A 290 11.42 7.71 13.88
CA VAL A 290 11.07 9.11 13.60
C VAL A 290 12.28 10.02 13.76
N ALA A 291 13.08 9.85 14.82
CA ALA A 291 14.26 10.66 15.05
C ALA A 291 15.32 10.47 13.95
N ASP A 292 15.61 9.23 13.56
CA ASP A 292 16.59 8.90 12.54
C ASP A 292 16.14 9.37 11.16
N PHE A 293 14.84 9.21 10.84
CA PHE A 293 14.26 9.69 9.58
C PHE A 293 14.38 11.23 9.48
N LYS A 294 13.97 11.96 10.52
CA LYS A 294 14.04 13.42 10.56
C LYS A 294 15.47 13.93 10.58
N ALA A 295 16.39 13.25 11.24
CA ALA A 295 17.81 13.60 11.23
C ALA A 295 18.43 13.53 9.83
N LYS A 296 18.01 12.56 9.03
CA LYS A 296 18.52 12.36 7.68
C LYS A 296 17.83 13.26 6.64
N TYR A 297 16.51 13.37 6.68
CA TYR A 297 15.72 13.97 5.60
C TYR A 297 15.15 15.36 5.94
N GLY A 298 15.27 15.81 7.18
CA GLY A 298 14.86 17.12 7.64
C GLY A 298 13.83 17.07 8.79
N ALA A 299 13.93 18.02 9.70
CA ALA A 299 13.11 18.07 10.91
C ALA A 299 11.62 18.32 10.67
N ASP A 300 11.27 18.87 9.51
CA ASP A 300 9.90 19.14 9.05
C ASP A 300 9.27 17.94 8.31
N ARG A 301 10.05 16.88 8.08
CA ARG A 301 9.54 15.65 7.45
C ARG A 301 8.72 14.83 8.46
N VAL A 302 7.80 14.06 7.95
CA VAL A 302 6.92 13.19 8.74
C VAL A 302 7.11 11.73 8.37
N THR A 303 6.68 10.82 9.24
CA THR A 303 6.59 9.38 8.97
C THR A 303 5.13 8.98 8.91
N SER A 304 4.81 7.94 8.14
CA SER A 304 3.45 7.43 7.94
C SER A 304 3.43 5.91 7.89
N ASP A 305 2.25 5.31 7.94
CA ASP A 305 2.06 3.85 7.93
C ASP A 305 2.78 3.15 6.77
N PRO A 306 2.66 3.57 5.48
CA PRO A 306 3.38 2.91 4.41
C PRO A 306 4.91 3.02 4.52
N MET A 307 5.39 4.09 5.11
CA MET A 307 6.84 4.29 5.33
C MET A 307 7.34 3.35 6.42
N GLU A 308 6.63 3.24 7.55
CA GLU A 308 6.96 2.34 8.65
C GLU A 308 6.91 0.89 8.19
N SER A 309 5.87 0.51 7.48
CA SER A 309 5.70 -0.85 6.95
C SER A 309 6.83 -1.23 5.97
N ALA A 310 7.24 -0.32 5.08
CA ALA A 310 8.35 -0.55 4.16
C ALA A 310 9.71 -0.60 4.88
N TYR A 311 9.92 0.28 5.87
CA TYR A 311 11.10 0.29 6.73
C TYR A 311 11.22 -1.04 7.50
N THR A 312 10.14 -1.47 8.13
CA THR A 312 10.07 -2.72 8.88
C THR A 312 10.26 -3.95 7.96
N ALA A 313 9.76 -3.90 6.71
CA ALA A 313 9.94 -4.96 5.74
C ALA A 313 11.42 -5.23 5.43
N VAL A 314 12.25 -4.17 5.29
CA VAL A 314 13.69 -4.32 5.09
C VAL A 314 14.34 -5.01 6.29
N HIS A 315 14.02 -4.59 7.52
CA HIS A 315 14.58 -5.21 8.73
C HIS A 315 14.12 -6.65 8.97
N ARG A 316 12.96 -7.04 8.42
CA ARG A 316 12.45 -8.43 8.51
C ARG A 316 13.00 -9.35 7.43
N SER A 317 13.62 -8.80 6.40
CA SER A 317 14.25 -9.56 5.33
C SER A 317 15.70 -10.03 5.66
N GLU A 318 16.22 -9.61 6.82
CA GLU A 318 17.52 -10.05 7.35
C GLU A 318 17.46 -11.54 7.80
#